data_74a33e1547d55e1f529fda88ccc6a009
#
_entry.id   74a33e1547d55e1f529fda88ccc6a009
#
_cell.length_a   1.000
_cell.length_b   1.000
_cell.length_c   1.000
_cell.angle_alpha   90.00
_cell.angle_beta   90.00
_cell.angle_gamma   90.00
#
_symmetry.space_group_name_H-M   'P 1'
#
loop_
_entity.id
_entity.type
_entity.pdbx_description
1 polymer ?
#
loop_
_entity_poly.entity_id
_entity_poly.type
_entity_poly.pdbx_seq_one_letter_code
_entity_poly.pdbx_strand_id
1 'polypeptide(L)'
;MNLLIIGGGVFLGQALLQAALELSRRHYAEQMLAGPPLANPRATRDFLRARLRDREHEVFCCLFLDNRHRVIAFDEVFRGTIDGASVHPREVVKLALTRNAAAVILAHNHPSGIAEPSQADELITGRLRDALALVDIRVLDHIVVGDGACVSFAERGLL
;
A
#
# COMPACT_ATOMS: atom_id res chain seq x y z
N MET A 1 -43.08 -6.34 22.33
CA MET A 1 -42.11 -5.28 22.73
C MET A 1 -40.71 -5.92 22.90
N ASN A 2 -40.22 -6.68 21.92
CA ASN A 2 -38.90 -7.35 21.99
C ASN A 2 -38.08 -7.30 20.70
N LEU A 3 -38.39 -6.37 19.76
CA LEU A 3 -37.69 -6.27 18.48
C LEU A 3 -36.63 -5.15 18.45
N LEU A 4 -36.52 -4.33 19.48
CA LEU A 4 -35.60 -3.18 19.51
C LEU A 4 -34.21 -3.50 20.12
N ILE A 5 -34.08 -4.62 20.83
CA ILE A 5 -32.81 -4.99 21.52
C ILE A 5 -31.84 -5.73 20.60
N ILE A 6 -32.31 -6.40 19.56
CA ILE A 6 -31.46 -7.18 18.63
C ILE A 6 -30.69 -6.24 17.68
N GLY A 7 -31.27 -5.10 17.30
CA GLY A 7 -30.61 -4.13 16.43
C GLY A 7 -29.43 -3.41 17.09
N GLY A 8 -29.52 -3.10 18.38
CA GLY A 8 -28.46 -2.38 19.10
C GLY A 8 -27.18 -3.21 19.29
N GLY A 9 -27.30 -4.52 19.49
CA GLY A 9 -26.14 -5.40 19.66
C GLY A 9 -25.32 -5.59 18.39
N VAL A 10 -25.96 -5.65 17.24
CA VAL A 10 -25.29 -5.80 15.94
C VAL A 10 -24.57 -4.50 15.56
N PHE A 11 -25.19 -3.34 15.78
CA PHE A 11 -24.57 -2.03 15.53
C PHE A 11 -23.37 -1.76 16.46
N LEU A 12 -23.45 -2.12 17.74
CA LEU A 12 -22.34 -2.02 18.68
C LEU A 12 -21.19 -2.95 18.29
N GLY A 13 -21.48 -4.18 17.85
CA GLY A 13 -20.47 -5.12 17.38
C GLY A 13 -19.74 -4.63 16.13
N GLN A 14 -20.46 -4.08 15.16
CA GLN A 14 -19.86 -3.46 13.98
C GLN A 14 -18.99 -2.25 14.30
N ALA A 15 -19.46 -1.36 15.17
CA ALA A 15 -18.72 -0.18 15.61
C ALA A 15 -17.42 -0.57 16.34
N LEU A 16 -17.47 -1.58 17.21
CA LEU A 16 -16.29 -2.11 17.90
C LEU A 16 -15.28 -2.74 16.93
N LEU A 17 -15.75 -3.53 15.94
CA LEU A 17 -14.91 -4.08 14.91
C LEU A 17 -14.22 -3.00 14.06
N GLN A 18 -14.98 -2.01 13.64
CA GLN A 18 -14.43 -0.87 12.88
C GLN A 18 -13.39 -0.08 13.70
N ALA A 19 -13.68 0.16 14.98
CA ALA A 19 -12.73 0.82 15.89
C ALA A 19 -11.45 -0.01 16.08
N ALA A 20 -11.55 -1.33 16.24
CA ALA A 20 -10.41 -2.22 16.36
C ALA A 20 -9.55 -2.23 15.09
N LEU A 21 -10.18 -2.28 13.91
CA LEU A 21 -9.49 -2.18 12.63
C LEU A 21 -8.77 -0.84 12.45
N GLU A 22 -9.43 0.25 12.84
CA GLU A 22 -8.82 1.58 12.76
C GLU A 22 -7.66 1.75 13.75
N LEU A 23 -7.78 1.23 14.97
CA LEU A 23 -6.67 1.20 15.93
C LEU A 23 -5.48 0.38 15.40
N SER A 24 -5.75 -0.75 14.77
CA SER A 24 -4.69 -1.56 14.13
C SER A 24 -4.01 -0.78 13.00
N ARG A 25 -4.78 -0.12 12.15
CA ARG A 25 -4.22 0.73 11.07
C ARG A 25 -3.34 1.85 11.62
N ARG A 26 -3.78 2.54 12.66
CA ARG A 26 -2.99 3.61 13.33
C ARG A 26 -1.74 3.05 13.98
N HIS A 27 -1.84 1.94 14.68
CA HIS A 27 -0.71 1.29 15.31
C HIS A 27 0.39 0.93 14.30
N TYR A 28 0.02 0.30 13.18
CA TYR A 28 0.98 0.00 12.11
C TYR A 28 1.54 1.27 11.46
N ALA A 29 0.72 2.31 11.26
CA ALA A 29 1.18 3.58 10.73
C ALA A 29 2.21 4.25 11.64
N GLU A 30 1.97 4.28 12.97
CA GLU A 30 2.91 4.82 13.95
C GLU A 30 4.21 4.02 13.97
N GLN A 31 4.14 2.69 13.95
CA GLN A 31 5.35 1.85 13.88
C GLN A 31 6.16 2.10 12.61
N MET A 32 5.51 2.33 11.48
CA MET A 32 6.19 2.59 10.22
C MET A 32 6.80 4.00 10.16
N LEU A 33 6.07 5.03 10.64
CA LEU A 33 6.53 6.43 10.58
C LEU A 33 7.53 6.78 11.69
N ALA A 34 7.45 6.15 12.85
CA ALA A 34 8.35 6.38 13.99
C ALA A 34 9.43 5.30 14.14
N GLY A 35 9.39 4.28 13.30
CA GLY A 35 10.19 3.07 13.44
C GLY A 35 11.63 3.20 12.95
N PRO A 36 12.47 2.20 13.29
CA PRO A 36 13.79 2.05 12.69
C PRO A 36 13.66 1.90 11.17
N PRO A 37 14.77 2.01 10.42
CA PRO A 37 14.78 1.75 8.98
C PRO A 37 14.02 0.47 8.64
N LEU A 38 13.35 0.42 7.48
CA LEU A 38 12.63 -0.77 6.98
C LEU A 38 13.59 -1.98 6.82
N ALA A 39 14.14 -2.43 7.94
CA ALA A 39 14.93 -3.65 8.03
C ALA A 39 14.05 -4.91 8.04
N ASN A 40 12.72 -4.74 8.12
CA ASN A 40 11.79 -5.85 8.27
C ASN A 40 10.72 -5.84 7.16
N PRO A 41 10.91 -6.62 6.07
CA PRO A 41 9.93 -6.76 4.99
C PRO A 41 8.55 -7.21 5.48
N ARG A 42 8.48 -7.96 6.59
CA ARG A 42 7.22 -8.42 7.19
C ARG A 42 6.38 -7.25 7.71
N ALA A 43 7.00 -6.31 8.43
CA ALA A 43 6.29 -5.14 8.96
C ALA A 43 5.68 -4.28 7.84
N THR A 44 6.40 -4.13 6.72
CA THR A 44 5.88 -3.45 5.52
C THR A 44 4.66 -4.16 4.95
N ARG A 45 4.70 -5.48 4.81
CA ARG A 45 3.56 -6.27 4.31
C ARG A 45 2.36 -6.19 5.26
N ASP A 46 2.57 -6.31 6.56
CA ASP A 46 1.51 -6.23 7.57
C ASP A 46 0.83 -4.85 7.55
N PHE A 47 1.61 -3.78 7.42
CA PHE A 47 1.10 -2.42 7.23
C PHE A 47 0.27 -2.29 5.96
N LEU A 48 0.80 -2.73 4.81
CA LEU A 48 0.12 -2.62 3.52
C LEU A 48 -1.16 -3.46 3.50
N ARG A 49 -1.14 -4.68 4.06
CA ARG A 49 -2.35 -5.50 4.21
C ARG A 49 -3.42 -4.82 5.04
N ALA A 50 -3.05 -4.23 6.18
CA ALA A 50 -4.00 -3.52 7.04
C ALA A 50 -4.65 -2.30 6.34
N ARG A 51 -3.97 -1.72 5.36
CA ARG A 51 -4.44 -0.55 4.61
C ARG A 51 -5.24 -0.90 3.36
N LEU A 52 -4.87 -1.97 2.66
CA LEU A 52 -5.30 -2.23 1.29
C LEU A 52 -6.24 -3.44 1.16
N ARG A 53 -6.18 -4.42 2.06
CA ARG A 53 -6.89 -5.69 1.94
C ARG A 53 -8.41 -5.54 1.73
N ASP A 54 -9.04 -4.64 2.50
CA ASP A 54 -10.50 -4.49 2.55
C ASP A 54 -11.02 -3.43 1.56
N ARG A 55 -10.20 -3.03 0.58
CA ARG A 55 -10.62 -2.04 -0.42
C ARG A 55 -11.43 -2.73 -1.52
N GLU A 56 -12.65 -2.21 -1.78
CA GLU A 56 -13.57 -2.72 -2.81
C GLU A 56 -13.07 -2.44 -4.24
N HIS A 57 -12.19 -1.48 -4.41
CA HIS A 57 -11.58 -1.11 -5.67
C HIS A 57 -10.06 -1.15 -5.57
N GLU A 58 -9.40 -1.22 -6.69
CA GLU A 58 -7.95 -1.19 -6.76
C GLU A 58 -7.43 0.19 -6.36
N VAL A 59 -6.44 0.21 -5.47
CA VAL A 59 -5.76 1.42 -5.00
C VAL A 59 -4.26 1.24 -5.17
N PHE A 60 -3.63 2.14 -5.92
CA PHE A 60 -2.19 2.19 -6.06
C PHE A 60 -1.59 3.18 -5.06
N CYS A 61 -0.62 2.72 -4.29
CA CYS A 61 -0.01 3.45 -3.19
C CYS A 61 1.51 3.53 -3.32
N CYS A 62 2.09 4.54 -2.68
CA CYS A 62 3.54 4.68 -2.54
C CYS A 62 3.92 4.89 -1.07
N LEU A 63 4.89 4.12 -0.61
CA LEU A 63 5.66 4.39 0.61
C LEU A 63 6.91 5.16 0.21
N PHE A 64 7.07 6.36 0.72
CA PHE A 64 8.24 7.21 0.48
C PHE A 64 9.25 7.04 1.61
N LEU A 65 10.52 6.88 1.27
CA LEU A 65 11.59 6.53 2.21
C LEU A 65 12.74 7.51 2.13
N ASP A 66 13.39 7.76 3.26
CA ASP A 66 14.65 8.50 3.32
C ASP A 66 15.87 7.62 2.93
N ASN A 67 17.06 8.21 2.93
CA ASN A 67 18.32 7.51 2.64
C ASN A 67 18.65 6.36 3.60
N ARG A 68 18.01 6.31 4.77
CA ARG A 68 18.16 5.25 5.77
C ARG A 68 17.01 4.24 5.69
N HIS A 69 16.19 4.32 4.64
CA HIS A 69 14.99 3.50 4.43
C HIS A 69 13.95 3.64 5.55
N ARG A 70 13.86 4.79 6.21
CA ARG A 70 12.77 5.10 7.12
C ARG A 70 11.60 5.66 6.33
N VAL A 71 10.38 5.29 6.73
CA VAL A 71 9.17 5.79 6.07
C VAL A 71 8.97 7.26 6.39
N ILE A 72 8.91 8.09 5.35
CA ILE A 72 8.61 9.52 5.44
C ILE A 72 7.10 9.74 5.30
N ALA A 73 6.48 9.05 4.34
CA ALA A 73 5.05 9.20 4.02
C ALA A 73 4.49 7.95 3.35
N PHE A 74 3.17 7.81 3.43
CA PHE A 74 2.38 6.85 2.67
C PHE A 74 1.24 7.59 1.99
N ASP A 75 1.19 7.55 0.67
CA ASP A 75 0.15 8.21 -0.11
C ASP A 75 -0.58 7.21 -1.02
N GLU A 76 -1.93 7.29 -1.03
CA GLU A 76 -2.76 6.66 -2.06
C GLU A 76 -2.71 7.54 -3.30
N VAL A 77 -2.10 7.06 -4.38
CA VAL A 77 -1.78 7.88 -5.56
C VAL A 77 -2.87 7.78 -6.62
N PHE A 78 -3.41 6.57 -6.83
CA PHE A 78 -4.46 6.32 -7.82
C PHE A 78 -5.52 5.37 -7.28
N ARG A 79 -6.74 5.53 -7.80
CA ARG A 79 -7.89 4.64 -7.54
C ARG A 79 -8.49 4.22 -8.86
N GLY A 80 -8.87 2.94 -8.98
CA GLY A 80 -9.45 2.34 -10.18
C GLY A 80 -8.62 1.15 -10.64
N THR A 81 -9.02 0.50 -11.73
CA THR A 81 -8.25 -0.60 -12.32
C THR A 81 -7.03 -0.04 -13.05
N ILE A 82 -5.88 -0.73 -12.96
CA ILE A 82 -4.65 -0.33 -13.67
C ILE A 82 -4.86 -0.25 -15.18
N ASP A 83 -5.74 -1.07 -15.75
CA ASP A 83 -6.16 -1.02 -17.15
C ASP A 83 -7.01 0.21 -17.51
N GLY A 84 -7.68 0.81 -16.54
CA GLY A 84 -8.61 1.93 -16.75
C GLY A 84 -8.18 3.27 -16.15
N ALA A 85 -7.33 3.28 -15.13
CA ALA A 85 -6.78 4.48 -14.53
C ALA A 85 -5.26 4.47 -14.72
N SER A 86 -4.79 5.22 -15.69
CA SER A 86 -3.36 5.30 -15.97
C SER A 86 -2.58 5.82 -14.76
N VAL A 87 -1.81 4.97 -14.10
CA VAL A 87 -0.77 5.40 -13.16
C VAL A 87 0.24 6.23 -13.97
N HIS A 88 0.24 7.55 -13.77
CA HIS A 88 1.14 8.44 -14.50
C HIS A 88 2.46 8.56 -13.77
N PRO A 89 3.60 8.13 -14.34
CA PRO A 89 4.91 8.24 -13.71
C PRO A 89 5.24 9.66 -13.23
N ARG A 90 4.83 10.69 -13.96
CA ARG A 90 5.04 12.09 -13.59
C ARG A 90 4.43 12.45 -12.22
N GLU A 91 3.27 11.88 -11.87
CA GLU A 91 2.62 12.19 -10.58
C GLU A 91 3.37 11.50 -9.43
N VAL A 92 3.84 10.27 -9.62
CA VAL A 92 4.66 9.57 -8.64
C VAL A 92 5.99 10.28 -8.43
N VAL A 93 6.67 10.68 -9.51
CA VAL A 93 7.93 11.45 -9.45
C VAL A 93 7.71 12.76 -8.71
N LYS A 94 6.67 13.53 -9.05
CA LYS A 94 6.33 14.79 -8.40
C LYS A 94 6.10 14.61 -6.90
N LEU A 95 5.34 13.60 -6.49
CA LEU A 95 5.11 13.28 -5.06
C LEU A 95 6.42 12.89 -4.39
N ALA A 96 7.23 12.04 -5.00
CA ALA A 96 8.51 11.60 -4.45
C ALA A 96 9.47 12.77 -4.21
N LEU A 97 9.56 13.71 -5.15
CA LEU A 97 10.34 14.94 -5.00
C LEU A 97 9.77 15.86 -3.90
N THR A 98 8.44 16.03 -3.86
CA THR A 98 7.77 16.84 -2.81
C THR A 98 8.00 16.27 -1.42
N ARG A 99 8.06 14.94 -1.28
CA ARG A 99 8.37 14.24 -0.03
C ARG A 99 9.85 14.17 0.28
N ASN A 100 10.71 14.66 -0.62
CA ASN A 100 12.17 14.54 -0.51
C ASN A 100 12.61 13.07 -0.29
N ALA A 101 11.99 12.16 -1.02
CA ALA A 101 12.25 10.73 -0.92
C ALA A 101 13.55 10.34 -1.63
N ALA A 102 14.30 9.42 -1.03
CA ALA A 102 15.47 8.79 -1.64
C ALA A 102 15.14 7.41 -2.26
N ALA A 103 14.05 6.81 -1.79
CA ALA A 103 13.55 5.55 -2.31
C ALA A 103 12.03 5.44 -2.13
N VAL A 104 11.41 4.52 -2.86
CA VAL A 104 9.98 4.23 -2.75
C VAL A 104 9.75 2.72 -2.72
N ILE A 105 8.67 2.31 -2.04
CA ILE A 105 8.03 1.00 -2.22
C ILE A 105 6.66 1.26 -2.83
N LEU A 106 6.39 0.63 -3.96
CA LEU A 106 5.10 0.66 -4.63
C LEU A 106 4.19 -0.42 -4.04
N ALA A 107 2.90 -0.18 -4.00
CA ALA A 107 1.94 -1.20 -3.58
C ALA A 107 0.57 -0.98 -4.24
N HIS A 108 -0.14 -2.07 -4.49
CA HIS A 108 -1.56 -2.03 -4.85
C HIS A 108 -2.27 -3.28 -4.34
N ASN A 109 -3.60 -3.22 -4.27
CA ASN A 109 -4.43 -4.38 -3.94
C ASN A 109 -5.11 -4.91 -5.18
N HIS A 110 -5.34 -6.22 -5.18
CA HIS A 110 -6.26 -6.88 -6.11
C HIS A 110 -7.59 -7.18 -5.41
N PRO A 111 -8.70 -6.52 -5.77
CA PRO A 111 -10.02 -6.80 -5.18
C PRO A 111 -10.51 -8.22 -5.41
N SER A 112 -9.96 -8.92 -6.41
CA SER A 112 -10.20 -10.36 -6.63
C SER A 112 -9.69 -11.25 -5.51
N GLY A 113 -8.84 -10.74 -4.61
CA GLY A 113 -8.16 -11.47 -3.55
C GLY A 113 -6.90 -12.23 -3.98
N ILE A 114 -6.64 -12.34 -5.29
CA ILE A 114 -5.48 -13.05 -5.84
C ILE A 114 -4.32 -12.07 -6.02
N ALA A 115 -3.24 -12.26 -5.26
CA ALA A 115 -2.06 -11.36 -5.27
C ALA A 115 -1.10 -11.63 -6.44
N GLU A 116 -1.49 -12.40 -7.45
CA GLU A 116 -0.61 -12.65 -8.60
C GLU A 116 -0.47 -11.40 -9.47
N PRO A 117 0.77 -10.90 -9.71
CA PRO A 117 0.99 -9.75 -10.56
C PRO A 117 0.51 -9.97 -11.99
N SER A 118 -0.13 -8.98 -12.58
CA SER A 118 -0.49 -8.97 -14.00
C SER A 118 0.68 -8.44 -14.86
N GLN A 119 0.60 -8.66 -16.16
CA GLN A 119 1.55 -8.08 -17.11
C GLN A 119 1.51 -6.53 -17.06
N ALA A 120 0.33 -5.94 -16.81
CA ALA A 120 0.17 -4.49 -16.66
C ALA A 120 0.93 -3.98 -15.42
N ASP A 121 0.93 -4.75 -14.31
CA ASP A 121 1.69 -4.43 -13.10
C ASP A 121 3.19 -4.43 -13.34
N GLU A 122 3.69 -5.40 -14.10
CA GLU A 122 5.11 -5.47 -14.48
C GLU A 122 5.50 -4.27 -15.36
N LEU A 123 4.69 -3.94 -16.36
CA LEU A 123 4.94 -2.82 -17.25
C LEU A 123 4.95 -1.48 -16.53
N ILE A 124 3.96 -1.21 -15.65
CA ILE A 124 3.92 0.04 -14.90
C ILE A 124 5.07 0.13 -13.88
N THR A 125 5.44 -0.97 -13.26
CA THR A 125 6.59 -1.04 -12.35
C THR A 125 7.88 -0.65 -13.06
N GLY A 126 8.13 -1.21 -14.24
CA GLY A 126 9.28 -0.85 -15.06
C GLY A 126 9.31 0.62 -15.43
N ARG A 127 8.18 1.17 -15.90
CA ARG A 127 8.05 2.60 -16.25
C ARG A 127 8.29 3.53 -15.05
N LEU A 128 7.78 3.17 -13.87
CA LEU A 128 7.98 3.95 -12.64
C LEU A 128 9.43 3.88 -12.16
N ARG A 129 10.03 2.69 -12.18
CA ARG A 129 11.45 2.51 -11.85
C ARG A 129 12.34 3.38 -12.74
N ASP A 130 12.14 3.34 -14.05
CA ASP A 130 12.94 4.07 -15.01
C ASP A 130 12.76 5.59 -14.84
N ALA A 131 11.52 6.07 -14.62
CA ALA A 131 11.23 7.49 -14.39
C ALA A 131 11.84 8.01 -13.08
N LEU A 132 11.75 7.24 -12.00
CA LEU A 132 12.29 7.61 -10.69
C LEU A 132 13.83 7.56 -10.68
N ALA A 133 14.44 6.64 -11.44
CA ALA A 133 15.89 6.56 -11.58
C ALA A 133 16.49 7.83 -12.21
N LEU A 134 15.76 8.52 -13.11
CA LEU A 134 16.20 9.79 -13.71
C LEU A 134 16.40 10.93 -12.69
N VAL A 135 15.80 10.81 -11.51
CA VAL A 135 15.89 11.78 -10.41
C VAL A 135 16.52 11.17 -9.15
N ASP A 136 17.32 10.13 -9.33
CA ASP A 136 18.08 9.42 -8.28
C ASP A 136 17.20 8.83 -7.15
N ILE A 137 15.95 8.47 -7.44
CA ILE A 137 15.04 7.83 -6.51
C ILE A 137 14.91 6.34 -6.87
N ARG A 138 15.18 5.47 -5.92
CA ARG A 138 15.18 4.02 -6.13
C ARG A 138 13.81 3.41 -5.84
N VAL A 139 13.34 2.50 -6.69
CA VAL A 139 12.22 1.60 -6.36
C VAL A 139 12.83 0.38 -5.67
N LEU A 140 12.46 0.15 -4.41
CA LEU A 140 12.99 -0.96 -3.61
C LEU A 140 12.14 -2.23 -3.75
N ASP A 141 10.83 -2.08 -3.91
CA ASP A 141 9.89 -3.18 -4.11
C ASP A 141 8.59 -2.69 -4.74
N HIS A 142 7.81 -3.63 -5.25
CA HIS A 142 6.39 -3.47 -5.57
C HIS A 142 5.63 -4.63 -4.95
N ILE A 143 4.68 -4.34 -4.06
CA ILE A 143 3.94 -5.33 -3.29
C ILE A 143 2.49 -5.36 -3.73
N VAL A 144 2.05 -6.52 -4.22
CA VAL A 144 0.64 -6.79 -4.55
C VAL A 144 -0.05 -7.42 -3.35
N VAL A 145 -1.15 -6.83 -2.90
CA VAL A 145 -1.92 -7.27 -1.74
C VAL A 145 -3.19 -7.99 -2.19
N GLY A 146 -3.32 -9.26 -1.83
CA GLY A 146 -4.54 -10.04 -1.95
C GLY A 146 -5.17 -10.34 -0.59
N ASP A 147 -6.20 -11.19 -0.55
CA ASP A 147 -6.92 -11.54 0.68
C ASP A 147 -6.06 -12.32 1.68
N GLY A 148 -5.35 -13.33 1.20
CA GLY A 148 -4.55 -14.24 2.04
C GLY A 148 -3.06 -14.05 1.97
N ALA A 149 -2.54 -13.37 0.93
CA ALA A 149 -1.12 -13.27 0.64
C ALA A 149 -0.74 -11.90 0.11
N CYS A 150 0.55 -11.57 0.24
CA CYS A 150 1.19 -10.48 -0.49
C CYS A 150 2.31 -11.04 -1.35
N VAL A 151 2.45 -10.50 -2.56
CA VAL A 151 3.53 -10.85 -3.49
C VAL A 151 4.47 -9.67 -3.63
N SER A 152 5.76 -9.92 -3.49
CA SER A 152 6.84 -8.96 -3.67
C SER A 152 7.51 -9.17 -5.02
N PHE A 153 7.66 -8.11 -5.79
CA PHE A 153 8.36 -8.12 -7.07
C PHE A 153 9.86 -8.36 -6.89
N ALA A 154 10.45 -7.75 -5.85
CA ALA A 154 11.85 -7.94 -5.53
C ALA A 154 12.18 -9.41 -5.21
N GLU A 155 11.34 -10.08 -4.39
CA GLU A 155 11.52 -11.50 -4.07
C GLU A 155 11.32 -12.42 -5.28
N ARG A 156 10.52 -12.00 -6.26
CA ARG A 156 10.29 -12.76 -7.50
C ARG A 156 11.28 -12.42 -8.62
N GLY A 157 12.17 -11.44 -8.42
CA GLY A 157 13.10 -11.00 -9.45
C GLY A 157 12.44 -10.27 -10.62
N LEU A 158 11.32 -9.57 -10.36
CA LEU A 158 10.55 -8.80 -11.35
C LEU A 158 10.88 -7.29 -11.34
N LEU A 159 11.84 -6.87 -10.50
CA LEU A 159 12.30 -5.47 -10.38
C LEU A 159 13.52 -5.20 -11.25
#